data_cfac519ea0e65d4fc991336daacd7174
#
_entry.id   cfac519ea0e65d4fc991336daacd7174
#
_cell.length_a   1.000
_cell.length_b   1.000
_cell.length_c   1.000
_cell.angle_alpha   90.00
_cell.angle_beta   90.00
_cell.angle_gamma   90.00
#
_symmetry.space_group_name_H-M   'P 1'
#
loop_
_entity.id
_entity.type
_entity.pdbx_description
1 polymer ?
#
loop_
_entity_poly.entity_id
_entity_poly.type
_entity_poly.pdbx_seq_one_letter_code
_entity_poly.pdbx_strand_id
1 'polypeptide(L)'
;MAPIAGAILLVAARAAARTNNNAKGALAMSVLSRRLRRNLCALTVCAAAAVVPGIVGADAYSEAVAHAGRPAGDIKRDQIDHPAEVLRLAAIRSGMQVADFLAADGYYSELLSYIVGPRGHVYLINNLAYDKWSEDQWQGRIERLPNVEHRTVEVEHLGLPARSLDALILIKVYHDLYWRADSGPWPKVDPDATLTEIARVVKPGGILLLVDHSAKPGTGSADAGTLHRIDEQYARHDFEKHGFIFVRQSDVLRRPDDPRDMITYKGEMVGKTDRFVMVFRRGSAHGGSASPKKSASR
;
A
#
# COMPACT_ATOMS: atom_id res chain seq x y z
N MET A 1 -44.95 -24.50 25.04
CA MET A 1 -44.48 -25.60 25.91
C MET A 1 -42.98 -25.46 26.05
N ALA A 2 -42.60 -24.90 27.17
CA ALA A 2 -41.25 -24.96 27.75
C ALA A 2 -41.27 -26.11 28.77
N PRO A 3 -40.27 -26.42 29.56
CA PRO A 3 -38.83 -26.19 29.58
C PRO A 3 -38.00 -27.45 29.95
N ILE A 4 -36.68 -27.34 30.24
CA ILE A 4 -35.89 -27.93 31.38
C ILE A 4 -34.43 -27.64 31.02
N ALA A 5 -33.64 -26.81 31.58
CA ALA A 5 -33.14 -26.52 32.96
C ALA A 5 -32.40 -27.69 33.63
N GLY A 6 -31.17 -27.41 34.05
CA GLY A 6 -30.39 -28.19 35.04
C GLY A 6 -28.89 -28.08 34.77
N ALA A 7 -28.15 -27.29 35.45
CA ALA A 7 -27.63 -27.17 36.83
C ALA A 7 -26.19 -27.62 36.85
N ILE A 8 -25.22 -26.71 37.10
CA ILE A 8 -24.51 -26.38 38.34
C ILE A 8 -23.89 -27.61 39.04
N LEU A 9 -22.54 -27.64 39.21
CA LEU A 9 -21.94 -27.73 40.53
C LEU A 9 -20.48 -27.30 40.59
N LEU A 10 -20.28 -26.37 41.45
CA LEU A 10 -19.11 -25.79 42.04
C LEU A 10 -18.49 -26.77 43.09
N VAL A 11 -17.22 -26.99 43.15
CA VAL A 11 -16.54 -27.38 44.44
C VAL A 11 -15.21 -26.62 44.56
N ALA A 12 -15.22 -25.73 45.53
CA ALA A 12 -14.07 -25.13 46.16
C ALA A 12 -13.90 -25.79 47.54
N ALA A 13 -12.65 -25.97 48.02
CA ALA A 13 -12.22 -25.88 49.43
C ALA A 13 -10.76 -26.26 49.54
N ARG A 14 -9.85 -25.35 49.99
CA ARG A 14 -9.44 -25.16 51.41
C ARG A 14 -8.71 -26.39 51.97
N ALA A 15 -7.49 -26.31 52.55
CA ALA A 15 -6.97 -25.50 53.62
C ALA A 15 -5.45 -25.78 53.75
N ALA A 16 -4.58 -24.87 54.01
CA ALA A 16 -4.15 -24.23 55.24
C ALA A 16 -3.09 -25.03 56.05
N ALA A 17 -1.91 -24.46 56.06
CA ALA A 17 -1.04 -24.09 57.17
C ALA A 17 -0.69 -25.11 58.28
N ARG A 18 0.62 -25.21 58.55
CA ARG A 18 1.28 -25.07 59.90
C ARG A 18 2.80 -25.26 59.74
N THR A 19 3.62 -24.23 59.89
CA THR A 19 4.37 -23.84 61.12
C THR A 19 5.14 -24.98 61.83
N ASN A 20 6.45 -25.02 61.97
CA ASN A 20 7.15 -24.27 62.99
C ASN A 20 8.62 -24.68 63.09
N ASN A 21 9.48 -23.73 63.33
CA ASN A 21 10.64 -23.65 64.22
C ASN A 21 11.65 -24.81 64.33
N ASN A 22 12.92 -24.61 64.15
CA ASN A 22 13.86 -24.21 65.24
C ASN A 22 15.28 -23.94 64.73
N ALA A 23 15.80 -22.95 65.12
CA ALA A 23 16.93 -22.24 65.45
C ALA A 23 18.08 -23.05 66.12
N LYS A 24 19.22 -22.49 65.89
CA LYS A 24 20.46 -22.58 66.76
C LYS A 24 21.53 -23.59 66.33
N GLY A 25 22.63 -23.01 65.99
CA GLY A 25 23.93 -23.65 65.95
C GLY A 25 24.99 -22.69 65.39
N ALA A 26 25.48 -21.86 66.25
CA ALA A 26 26.50 -20.85 66.01
C ALA A 26 27.92 -21.38 66.02
N LEU A 27 28.80 -20.64 65.39
CA LEU A 27 30.26 -20.48 65.62
C LEU A 27 31.22 -21.68 65.46
N ALA A 28 32.16 -21.50 64.55
CA ALA A 28 33.59 -21.35 64.78
C ALA A 28 34.36 -21.34 63.48
N MET A 29 34.95 -20.19 63.11
CA MET A 29 36.42 -19.94 63.08
C MET A 29 37.25 -21.06 62.43
N SER A 30 38.04 -20.86 61.38
CA SER A 30 39.15 -19.95 61.22
C SER A 30 39.77 -20.05 59.79
N VAL A 31 40.17 -18.93 59.28
CA VAL A 31 41.48 -18.64 58.69
C VAL A 31 42.30 -19.81 58.17
N LEU A 32 42.47 -19.96 56.92
CA LEU A 32 43.64 -20.32 56.09
C LEU A 32 43.17 -20.46 54.61
N SER A 33 43.64 -19.88 53.69
CA SER A 33 44.82 -19.24 53.19
C SER A 33 44.51 -18.65 51.82
N ARG A 34 44.91 -17.44 51.70
CA ARG A 34 45.11 -16.82 50.34
C ARG A 34 46.16 -17.65 49.62
N ARG A 35 45.80 -18.33 48.55
CA ARG A 35 46.62 -18.67 47.39
C ARG A 35 45.97 -19.83 46.64
N LEU A 36 44.99 -19.53 45.80
CA LEU A 36 44.76 -20.19 44.47
C LEU A 36 43.80 -19.38 43.62
N ARG A 37 44.22 -18.18 43.34
CA ARG A 37 43.68 -17.50 42.17
C ARG A 37 44.66 -17.74 41.04
N ARG A 38 44.37 -18.63 40.13
CA ARG A 38 44.82 -18.63 38.73
C ARG A 38 44.39 -19.93 38.09
N ASN A 39 43.74 -19.77 36.93
CA ASN A 39 43.32 -20.79 35.98
C ASN A 39 41.87 -21.33 36.16
N LEU A 40 40.90 -20.42 35.99
CA LEU A 40 39.65 -20.78 35.33
C LEU A 40 39.76 -20.28 33.89
N CYS A 41 40.17 -21.16 33.00
CA CYS A 41 40.00 -20.98 31.58
C CYS A 41 38.50 -20.81 31.31
N ALA A 42 38.13 -19.60 30.90
CA ALA A 42 36.83 -19.34 30.33
C ALA A 42 36.74 -20.13 29.01
N LEU A 43 36.06 -21.24 29.03
CA LEU A 43 35.56 -21.87 27.79
C LEU A 43 34.49 -20.95 27.23
N THR A 44 34.90 -20.02 26.38
CA THR A 44 34.01 -19.26 25.52
C THR A 44 33.46 -20.25 24.49
N VAL A 45 32.27 -20.75 24.76
CA VAL A 45 31.47 -21.47 23.76
C VAL A 45 31.06 -20.42 22.72
N CYS A 46 31.87 -20.33 21.66
CA CYS A 46 31.40 -19.68 20.41
C CYS A 46 30.22 -20.51 19.89
N ALA A 47 29.02 -20.10 20.25
CA ALA A 47 27.84 -20.53 19.50
C ALA A 47 27.98 -19.96 18.10
N ALA A 48 28.54 -20.73 17.19
CA ALA A 48 28.43 -20.48 15.76
C ALA A 48 26.92 -20.51 15.46
N ALA A 49 26.32 -19.32 15.35
CA ALA A 49 25.00 -19.20 14.77
C ALA A 49 25.11 -19.73 13.35
N ALA A 50 24.68 -20.96 13.13
CA ALA A 50 24.46 -21.48 11.79
C ALA A 50 23.44 -20.55 11.15
N VAL A 51 23.89 -19.70 10.23
CA VAL A 51 23.02 -18.99 9.31
C VAL A 51 22.39 -20.07 8.46
N VAL A 52 21.23 -20.57 8.88
CA VAL A 52 20.34 -21.37 8.05
C VAL A 52 20.04 -20.44 6.88
N PRO A 53 20.40 -20.80 5.63
CA PRO A 53 19.92 -20.03 4.49
C PRO A 53 18.40 -20.05 4.59
N GLY A 54 17.81 -18.91 4.95
CA GLY A 54 16.37 -18.76 5.02
C GLY A 54 15.84 -19.17 3.64
N ILE A 55 14.92 -20.11 3.62
CA ILE A 55 14.04 -20.30 2.47
C ILE A 55 13.51 -18.90 2.20
N VAL A 56 13.87 -18.32 1.06
CA VAL A 56 13.31 -17.03 0.62
C VAL A 56 11.85 -17.36 0.35
N GLY A 57 11.02 -17.25 1.38
CA GLY A 57 9.58 -17.35 1.26
C GLY A 57 9.12 -16.33 0.22
N ALA A 58 8.06 -16.64 -0.51
CA ALA A 58 7.43 -15.68 -1.39
C ALA A 58 7.19 -14.39 -0.58
N ASP A 59 7.54 -13.23 -1.15
CA ASP A 59 7.25 -11.97 -0.48
C ASP A 59 5.74 -11.69 -0.50
N ALA A 60 5.27 -10.79 0.36
CA ALA A 60 3.84 -10.49 0.52
C ALA A 60 3.14 -10.11 -0.80
N TYR A 61 3.86 -9.59 -1.78
CA TYR A 61 3.29 -9.22 -3.08
C TYR A 61 3.06 -10.46 -3.95
N SER A 62 4.02 -11.36 -4.01
CA SER A 62 3.89 -12.63 -4.72
C SER A 62 2.84 -13.54 -4.05
N GLU A 63 2.77 -13.55 -2.72
CA GLU A 63 1.74 -14.26 -1.96
C GLU A 63 0.34 -13.70 -2.24
N ALA A 64 0.19 -12.37 -2.32
CA ALA A 64 -1.08 -11.73 -2.65
C ALA A 64 -1.55 -12.12 -4.07
N VAL A 65 -0.65 -12.14 -5.04
CA VAL A 65 -0.96 -12.55 -6.42
C VAL A 65 -1.32 -14.05 -6.50
N ALA A 66 -0.64 -14.89 -5.73
CA ALA A 66 -0.89 -16.32 -5.68
C ALA A 66 -2.05 -16.72 -4.75
N HIS A 67 -2.73 -15.75 -4.12
CA HIS A 67 -3.78 -16.04 -3.13
C HIS A 67 -4.92 -16.86 -3.74
N ALA A 68 -5.30 -17.96 -3.06
CA ALA A 68 -6.38 -18.81 -3.49
C ALA A 68 -7.74 -18.07 -3.47
N GLY A 69 -8.60 -18.36 -4.43
CA GLY A 69 -9.94 -17.76 -4.50
C GLY A 69 -10.01 -16.44 -5.27
N ARG A 70 -8.91 -15.94 -5.84
CA ARG A 70 -8.95 -14.83 -6.80
C ARG A 70 -9.66 -15.22 -8.09
N PRO A 71 -10.41 -14.30 -8.72
CA PRO A 71 -11.09 -14.59 -9.99
C PRO A 71 -10.12 -15.05 -11.09
N ALA A 72 -10.55 -16.00 -11.90
CA ALA A 72 -9.73 -16.51 -13.01
C ALA A 72 -9.37 -15.42 -14.05
N GLY A 73 -10.23 -14.42 -14.21
CA GLY A 73 -9.96 -13.25 -15.03
C GLY A 73 -8.78 -12.43 -14.50
N ASP A 74 -8.70 -12.26 -13.19
CA ASP A 74 -7.62 -11.54 -12.52
C ASP A 74 -6.29 -12.25 -12.67
N ILE A 75 -6.28 -13.58 -12.53
CA ILE A 75 -5.07 -14.41 -12.74
C ILE A 75 -4.54 -14.28 -14.17
N LYS A 76 -5.42 -14.19 -15.17
CA LYS A 76 -5.01 -13.90 -16.56
C LYS A 76 -4.46 -12.47 -16.70
N ARG A 77 -5.08 -11.50 -16.02
CA ARG A 77 -4.66 -10.10 -16.02
C ARG A 77 -3.27 -9.93 -15.41
N ASP A 78 -2.89 -10.73 -14.42
CA ASP A 78 -1.57 -10.70 -13.77
C ASP A 78 -0.42 -10.83 -14.79
N GLN A 79 -0.61 -11.60 -15.87
CA GLN A 79 0.38 -11.78 -16.94
C GLN A 79 0.66 -10.50 -17.73
N ILE A 80 -0.26 -9.56 -17.71
CA ILE A 80 -0.19 -8.29 -18.46
C ILE A 80 0.23 -7.14 -17.53
N ASP A 81 -0.32 -7.13 -16.32
CA ASP A 81 -0.19 -5.99 -15.40
C ASP A 81 0.95 -6.16 -14.37
N HIS A 82 1.58 -7.34 -14.27
CA HIS A 82 2.72 -7.63 -13.38
C HIS A 82 2.55 -7.05 -11.97
N PRO A 83 1.40 -7.31 -11.29
CA PRO A 83 1.00 -6.56 -10.12
C PRO A 83 1.95 -6.72 -8.92
N ALA A 84 2.61 -7.86 -8.76
CA ALA A 84 3.57 -8.07 -7.68
C ALA A 84 4.76 -7.11 -7.81
N GLU A 85 5.32 -6.98 -9.02
CA GLU A 85 6.44 -6.09 -9.31
C GLU A 85 6.03 -4.61 -9.17
N VAL A 86 4.85 -4.25 -9.68
CA VAL A 86 4.31 -2.90 -9.60
C VAL A 86 4.08 -2.48 -8.15
N LEU A 87 3.38 -3.29 -7.35
CA LEU A 87 3.08 -2.97 -5.95
C LEU A 87 4.34 -2.97 -5.06
N ARG A 88 5.32 -3.82 -5.37
CA ARG A 88 6.62 -3.83 -4.66
C ARG A 88 7.35 -2.50 -4.77
N LEU A 89 7.23 -1.79 -5.90
CA LEU A 89 7.81 -0.45 -6.07
C LEU A 89 7.26 0.56 -5.06
N ALA A 90 5.98 0.45 -4.70
CA ALA A 90 5.36 1.32 -3.71
C ALA A 90 5.73 0.97 -2.26
N ALA A 91 6.39 -0.15 -2.02
CA ALA A 91 6.78 -0.62 -0.68
C ALA A 91 5.60 -0.63 0.32
N ILE A 92 4.40 -0.96 -0.16
CA ILE A 92 3.20 -1.12 0.66
C ILE A 92 3.39 -2.34 1.58
N ARG A 93 2.98 -2.24 2.84
CA ARG A 93 3.22 -3.29 3.83
C ARG A 93 2.08 -3.42 4.83
N SER A 94 2.13 -4.49 5.60
CA SER A 94 1.12 -4.80 6.63
C SER A 94 0.87 -3.62 7.57
N GLY A 95 -0.41 -3.38 7.86
CA GLY A 95 -0.91 -2.34 8.75
C GLY A 95 -1.11 -0.97 8.11
N MET A 96 -0.78 -0.77 6.83
CA MET A 96 -0.96 0.50 6.16
C MET A 96 -2.44 0.81 5.83
N GLN A 97 -2.75 2.12 5.81
CA GLN A 97 -3.99 2.68 5.27
C GLN A 97 -3.74 3.08 3.82
N VAL A 98 -4.39 2.42 2.88
CA VAL A 98 -4.12 2.61 1.44
C VAL A 98 -5.40 2.93 0.69
N ALA A 99 -5.33 3.83 -0.29
CA ALA A 99 -6.42 4.06 -1.23
C ALA A 99 -6.06 3.55 -2.63
N ASP A 100 -7.00 2.85 -3.26
CA ASP A 100 -7.01 2.50 -4.66
C ASP A 100 -7.98 3.46 -5.36
N PHE A 101 -7.42 4.42 -6.11
CA PHE A 101 -8.18 5.56 -6.64
C PHE A 101 -8.75 5.24 -8.01
N LEU A 102 -10.07 5.41 -8.18
CA LEU A 102 -10.85 4.99 -9.35
C LEU A 102 -10.62 3.51 -9.66
N ALA A 103 -10.77 2.70 -8.61
CA ALA A 103 -10.38 1.30 -8.56
C ALA A 103 -11.23 0.36 -9.44
N ALA A 104 -12.36 0.87 -9.99
CA ALA A 104 -13.32 0.12 -10.77
C ALA A 104 -13.84 -1.12 -10.00
N ASP A 105 -13.60 -2.34 -10.53
CA ASP A 105 -13.99 -3.60 -9.91
C ASP A 105 -13.14 -4.02 -8.71
N GLY A 106 -12.08 -3.26 -8.38
CA GLY A 106 -11.23 -3.48 -7.21
C GLY A 106 -10.15 -4.55 -7.38
N TYR A 107 -9.69 -4.81 -8.59
CA TYR A 107 -8.60 -5.76 -8.83
C TYR A 107 -7.36 -5.49 -7.96
N TYR A 108 -6.87 -4.25 -7.93
CA TYR A 108 -5.76 -3.88 -7.07
C TYR A 108 -6.15 -3.77 -5.60
N SER A 109 -7.39 -3.37 -5.31
CA SER A 109 -7.90 -3.32 -3.93
C SER A 109 -7.85 -4.69 -3.25
N GLU A 110 -8.14 -5.78 -3.98
CA GLU A 110 -8.01 -7.15 -3.47
C GLU A 110 -6.56 -7.50 -3.14
N LEU A 111 -5.63 -7.22 -4.04
CA LEU A 111 -4.20 -7.48 -3.80
C LEU A 111 -3.67 -6.67 -2.62
N LEU A 112 -4.06 -5.39 -2.53
CA LEU A 112 -3.73 -4.51 -1.42
C LEU A 112 -4.29 -5.05 -0.09
N SER A 113 -5.52 -5.58 -0.08
CA SER A 113 -6.14 -6.19 1.10
C SER A 113 -5.26 -7.29 1.70
N TYR A 114 -4.74 -8.18 0.87
CA TYR A 114 -3.85 -9.25 1.31
C TYR A 114 -2.50 -8.74 1.81
N ILE A 115 -1.92 -7.72 1.14
CA ILE A 115 -0.63 -7.14 1.51
C ILE A 115 -0.71 -6.37 2.84
N VAL A 116 -1.74 -5.53 3.02
CA VAL A 116 -1.86 -4.75 4.26
C VAL A 116 -2.38 -5.59 5.42
N GLY A 117 -3.06 -6.71 5.14
CA GLY A 117 -3.54 -7.66 6.12
C GLY A 117 -4.58 -7.09 7.09
N PRO A 118 -4.96 -7.84 8.13
CA PRO A 118 -6.11 -7.50 8.98
C PRO A 118 -5.92 -6.26 9.86
N ARG A 119 -4.71 -5.74 9.99
CA ARG A 119 -4.43 -4.50 10.71
C ARG A 119 -4.35 -3.27 9.80
N GLY A 120 -4.31 -3.47 8.50
CA GLY A 120 -4.37 -2.42 7.50
C GLY A 120 -5.79 -2.19 7.00
N HIS A 121 -5.96 -1.20 6.15
CA HIS A 121 -7.25 -0.89 5.55
C HIS A 121 -7.05 -0.42 4.12
N VAL A 122 -7.99 -0.79 3.24
CA VAL A 122 -7.99 -0.39 1.84
C VAL A 122 -9.29 0.37 1.54
N TYR A 123 -9.15 1.57 1.03
CA TYR A 123 -10.26 2.34 0.48
C TYR A 123 -10.31 2.09 -1.03
N LEU A 124 -11.33 1.35 -1.48
CA LEU A 124 -11.71 1.21 -2.87
C LEU A 124 -12.53 2.43 -3.24
N ILE A 125 -11.93 3.38 -3.95
CA ILE A 125 -12.55 4.68 -4.25
C ILE A 125 -12.98 4.70 -5.71
N ASN A 126 -14.27 4.95 -5.94
CA ASN A 126 -14.83 5.21 -7.26
C ASN A 126 -15.61 6.53 -7.25
N ASN A 127 -15.87 7.07 -8.43
CA ASN A 127 -17.01 7.96 -8.63
C ASN A 127 -18.19 7.16 -9.21
N LEU A 128 -19.34 7.78 -9.29
CA LEU A 128 -20.55 7.11 -9.77
C LEU A 128 -20.41 6.56 -11.21
N ALA A 129 -19.58 7.20 -12.05
CA ALA A 129 -19.35 6.74 -13.41
C ALA A 129 -18.52 5.46 -13.44
N TYR A 130 -17.50 5.35 -12.60
CA TYR A 130 -16.68 4.15 -12.45
C TYR A 130 -17.46 2.98 -11.86
N ASP A 131 -18.31 3.22 -10.86
CA ASP A 131 -19.19 2.18 -10.31
C ASP A 131 -20.10 1.61 -11.40
N LYS A 132 -20.77 2.48 -12.14
CA LYS A 132 -21.63 2.07 -13.26
C LYS A 132 -20.87 1.38 -14.39
N TRP A 133 -19.68 1.87 -14.73
CA TRP A 133 -18.86 1.28 -15.78
C TRP A 133 -18.38 -0.13 -15.40
N SER A 134 -18.04 -0.35 -14.14
CA SER A 134 -17.65 -1.66 -13.62
C SER A 134 -18.85 -2.54 -13.28
N GLU A 135 -20.09 -2.09 -13.59
CA GLU A 135 -21.34 -2.83 -13.27
C GLU A 135 -21.39 -3.27 -11.80
N ASP A 136 -20.86 -2.42 -10.91
CA ASP A 136 -20.79 -2.67 -9.47
C ASP A 136 -20.13 -4.02 -9.08
N GLN A 137 -19.28 -4.58 -9.94
CA GLN A 137 -18.61 -5.88 -9.70
C GLN A 137 -17.73 -5.88 -8.44
N TRP A 138 -17.34 -4.71 -7.95
CA TRP A 138 -16.65 -4.56 -6.68
C TRP A 138 -17.41 -5.15 -5.49
N GLN A 139 -18.76 -5.18 -5.52
CA GLN A 139 -19.61 -5.68 -4.42
C GLN A 139 -19.25 -7.13 -4.06
N GLY A 140 -19.30 -8.04 -5.01
CA GLY A 140 -18.93 -9.45 -4.76
C GLY A 140 -17.49 -9.64 -4.34
N ARG A 141 -16.61 -8.68 -4.65
CA ARG A 141 -15.21 -8.71 -4.24
C ARG A 141 -15.05 -8.34 -2.77
N ILE A 142 -15.66 -7.24 -2.31
CA ILE A 142 -15.48 -6.76 -0.93
C ILE A 142 -16.19 -7.62 0.11
N GLU A 143 -17.23 -8.36 -0.25
CA GLU A 143 -17.91 -9.30 0.67
C GLU A 143 -16.94 -10.30 1.34
N ARG A 144 -15.85 -10.65 0.66
CA ARG A 144 -14.82 -11.56 1.17
C ARG A 144 -13.56 -10.87 1.70
N LEU A 145 -13.55 -9.54 1.72
CA LEU A 145 -12.40 -8.71 2.08
C LEU A 145 -12.76 -7.73 3.23
N PRO A 146 -12.74 -8.19 4.48
CA PRO A 146 -13.25 -7.41 5.62
C PRO A 146 -12.47 -6.12 5.93
N ASN A 147 -11.29 -5.94 5.35
CA ASN A 147 -10.47 -4.74 5.48
C ASN A 147 -10.50 -3.84 4.25
N VAL A 148 -11.48 -4.04 3.35
CA VAL A 148 -11.73 -3.18 2.19
C VAL A 148 -13.04 -2.44 2.38
N GLU A 149 -13.01 -1.12 2.23
CA GLU A 149 -14.18 -0.25 2.27
C GLU A 149 -14.36 0.41 0.90
N HIS A 150 -15.52 0.20 0.27
CA HIS A 150 -15.87 0.89 -0.96
C HIS A 150 -16.45 2.27 -0.66
N ARG A 151 -16.07 3.25 -1.47
CA ARG A 151 -16.58 4.62 -1.42
C ARG A 151 -16.89 5.14 -2.81
N THR A 152 -18.14 5.57 -3.03
CA THR A 152 -18.53 6.38 -4.19
C THR A 152 -18.46 7.85 -3.80
N VAL A 153 -17.55 8.62 -4.43
CA VAL A 153 -17.28 10.01 -4.08
C VAL A 153 -17.12 10.89 -5.33
N GLU A 154 -17.23 12.21 -5.15
CA GLU A 154 -16.65 13.14 -6.10
C GLU A 154 -15.14 13.18 -5.86
N VAL A 155 -14.35 13.01 -6.93
CA VAL A 155 -12.90 12.80 -6.80
C VAL A 155 -12.13 14.00 -6.24
N GLU A 156 -12.71 15.19 -6.29
CA GLU A 156 -12.23 16.41 -5.64
C GLU A 156 -12.48 16.42 -4.12
N HIS A 157 -13.27 15.43 -3.60
CA HIS A 157 -13.65 15.33 -2.19
C HIS A 157 -13.74 13.87 -1.74
N LEU A 158 -12.59 13.27 -1.42
CA LEU A 158 -12.50 11.84 -1.07
C LEU A 158 -13.17 11.48 0.24
N GLY A 159 -13.61 12.46 1.04
CA GLY A 159 -14.26 12.22 2.33
C GLY A 159 -13.35 11.59 3.38
N LEU A 160 -12.04 11.59 3.15
CA LEU A 160 -11.05 11.06 4.08
C LEU A 160 -10.42 12.18 4.92
N PRO A 161 -10.01 11.90 6.17
CA PRO A 161 -9.27 12.85 6.97
C PRO A 161 -7.96 13.25 6.30
N ALA A 162 -7.53 14.51 6.50
CA ALA A 162 -6.23 14.95 6.02
C ALA A 162 -5.11 14.09 6.62
N ARG A 163 -4.10 13.76 5.83
CA ARG A 163 -2.92 12.99 6.27
C ARG A 163 -3.30 11.64 6.91
N SER A 164 -4.30 10.95 6.36
CA SER A 164 -4.75 9.66 6.87
C SER A 164 -4.14 8.47 6.13
N LEU A 165 -3.77 8.64 4.86
CA LEU A 165 -3.27 7.56 4.03
C LEU A 165 -1.74 7.41 4.10
N ASP A 166 -1.27 6.17 4.25
CA ASP A 166 0.14 5.81 4.10
C ASP A 166 0.55 5.70 2.64
N ALA A 167 -0.37 5.26 1.78
CA ALA A 167 -0.18 5.20 0.34
C ALA A 167 -1.49 5.44 -0.42
N LEU A 168 -1.37 5.89 -1.67
CA LEU A 168 -2.46 5.98 -2.64
C LEU A 168 -1.92 5.50 -3.99
N ILE A 169 -2.71 4.69 -4.70
CA ILE A 169 -2.35 4.22 -6.03
C ILE A 169 -3.34 4.73 -7.08
N LEU A 170 -2.82 5.08 -8.26
CA LEU A 170 -3.59 5.40 -9.46
C LEU A 170 -3.10 4.47 -10.58
N ILE A 171 -3.97 3.57 -11.02
CA ILE A 171 -3.58 2.55 -12.01
C ILE A 171 -4.41 2.66 -13.27
N LYS A 172 -3.86 3.30 -14.30
CA LYS A 172 -4.48 3.53 -15.62
C LYS A 172 -5.75 4.39 -15.54
N VAL A 173 -5.73 5.40 -14.67
CA VAL A 173 -6.89 6.27 -14.38
C VAL A 173 -6.52 7.75 -14.27
N TYR A 174 -5.22 8.08 -14.25
CA TYR A 174 -4.82 9.47 -14.13
C TYR A 174 -5.18 10.28 -15.39
N HIS A 175 -5.05 9.69 -16.59
CA HIS A 175 -5.48 10.32 -17.83
C HIS A 175 -6.98 10.68 -17.83
N ASP A 176 -7.82 9.94 -17.10
CA ASP A 176 -9.26 10.19 -17.03
C ASP A 176 -9.60 11.50 -16.30
N LEU A 177 -8.71 12.03 -15.47
CA LEU A 177 -8.87 13.36 -14.89
C LEU A 177 -8.86 14.46 -15.95
N TYR A 178 -8.22 14.20 -17.08
CA TYR A 178 -8.10 15.11 -18.22
C TYR A 178 -9.09 14.81 -19.35
N TRP A 179 -9.82 13.72 -19.22
CA TRP A 179 -10.83 13.38 -20.23
C TRP A 179 -11.99 14.37 -20.15
N ARG A 180 -12.39 14.88 -21.31
CA ARG A 180 -13.51 15.78 -21.47
C ARG A 180 -14.46 15.14 -22.48
N ALA A 181 -15.54 14.53 -21.97
CA ALA A 181 -16.61 14.04 -22.79
C ALA A 181 -17.53 15.21 -23.19
N ASP A 182 -17.83 15.33 -24.47
CA ASP A 182 -18.82 16.31 -24.96
C ASP A 182 -20.24 15.93 -24.51
N SER A 183 -20.47 14.65 -24.23
CA SER A 183 -21.74 14.11 -23.74
C SER A 183 -21.51 12.77 -23.02
N GLY A 184 -22.42 12.40 -22.12
CA GLY A 184 -22.39 11.11 -21.43
C GLY A 184 -22.33 11.22 -19.91
N PRO A 185 -22.27 10.09 -19.20
CA PRO A 185 -22.33 10.04 -17.74
C PRO A 185 -21.02 10.43 -17.06
N TRP A 186 -19.93 10.70 -17.83
CA TRP A 186 -18.64 11.03 -17.27
C TRP A 186 -18.66 12.44 -16.67
N PRO A 187 -18.38 12.61 -15.37
CA PRO A 187 -18.41 13.92 -14.73
C PRO A 187 -17.25 14.79 -15.26
N LYS A 188 -17.48 16.10 -15.28
CA LYS A 188 -16.37 17.04 -15.40
C LYS A 188 -15.58 16.98 -14.10
N VAL A 189 -14.35 16.51 -14.20
CA VAL A 189 -13.39 16.50 -13.11
C VAL A 189 -12.47 17.71 -13.21
N ASP A 190 -12.17 18.35 -12.11
CA ASP A 190 -11.09 19.33 -12.00
C ASP A 190 -9.80 18.63 -11.59
N PRO A 191 -8.81 18.45 -12.48
CA PRO A 191 -7.58 17.74 -12.17
C PRO A 191 -6.78 18.41 -11.04
N ASP A 192 -6.72 19.75 -11.03
CA ASP A 192 -5.96 20.52 -10.03
C ASP A 192 -6.58 20.37 -8.63
N ALA A 193 -7.91 20.44 -8.54
CA ALA A 193 -8.63 20.18 -7.30
C ALA A 193 -8.48 18.72 -6.84
N THR A 194 -8.57 17.76 -7.76
CA THR A 194 -8.38 16.33 -7.46
C THR A 194 -6.98 16.03 -6.93
N LEU A 195 -5.94 16.53 -7.58
CA LEU A 195 -4.55 16.30 -7.13
C LEU A 195 -4.25 17.02 -5.82
N THR A 196 -4.87 18.19 -5.58
CA THR A 196 -4.82 18.88 -4.28
C THR A 196 -5.47 18.04 -3.18
N GLU A 197 -6.62 17.43 -3.47
CA GLU A 197 -7.31 16.54 -2.52
C GLU A 197 -6.49 15.27 -2.23
N ILE A 198 -5.92 14.64 -3.26
CA ILE A 198 -4.99 13.51 -3.10
C ILE A 198 -3.81 13.90 -2.21
N ALA A 199 -3.22 15.08 -2.46
CA ALA A 199 -2.12 15.60 -1.64
C ALA A 199 -2.54 15.91 -0.19
N ARG A 200 -3.80 16.28 0.04
CA ARG A 200 -4.35 16.55 1.37
C ARG A 200 -4.48 15.27 2.20
N VAL A 201 -4.96 14.19 1.59
CA VAL A 201 -5.25 12.93 2.32
C VAL A 201 -4.01 12.08 2.55
N VAL A 202 -2.99 12.15 1.68
CA VAL A 202 -1.73 11.41 1.85
C VAL A 202 -0.87 12.05 2.93
N LYS A 203 -0.37 11.23 3.86
CA LYS A 203 0.55 11.67 4.92
C LYS A 203 1.81 12.31 4.35
N PRO A 204 2.43 13.28 5.03
CA PRO A 204 3.81 13.67 4.73
C PRO A 204 4.74 12.44 4.73
N GLY A 205 5.51 12.26 3.67
CA GLY A 205 6.32 11.05 3.48
C GLY A 205 5.55 9.82 2.97
N GLY A 206 4.23 9.90 2.86
CA GLY A 206 3.40 8.84 2.28
C GLY A 206 3.67 8.64 0.79
N ILE A 207 3.30 7.49 0.29
CA ILE A 207 3.63 7.03 -1.07
C ILE A 207 2.47 7.29 -2.03
N LEU A 208 2.81 7.70 -3.25
CA LEU A 208 1.90 7.68 -4.38
C LEU A 208 2.52 6.81 -5.47
N LEU A 209 1.77 5.81 -5.93
CA LEU A 209 2.12 4.95 -7.06
C LEU A 209 1.24 5.34 -8.24
N LEU A 210 1.87 5.68 -9.36
CA LEU A 210 1.22 6.03 -10.60
C LEU A 210 1.60 5.06 -11.70
N VAL A 211 0.61 4.48 -12.35
CA VAL A 211 0.76 3.71 -13.59
C VAL A 211 -0.21 4.28 -14.60
N ASP A 212 0.27 4.63 -15.79
CA ASP A 212 -0.65 5.02 -16.85
C ASP A 212 -0.12 4.68 -18.24
N HIS A 213 -1.00 4.76 -19.24
CA HIS A 213 -0.70 4.54 -20.64
C HIS A 213 0.11 5.71 -21.22
N SER A 214 1.29 5.40 -21.76
CA SER A 214 2.17 6.41 -22.33
C SER A 214 1.59 7.02 -23.60
N ALA A 215 1.48 8.34 -23.65
CA ALA A 215 1.33 9.11 -24.88
C ALA A 215 2.69 9.38 -25.55
N LYS A 216 2.69 9.99 -26.73
CA LYS A 216 3.92 10.48 -27.37
C LYS A 216 4.50 11.63 -26.51
N PRO A 217 5.84 11.71 -26.40
CA PRO A 217 6.46 12.80 -25.65
C PRO A 217 6.07 14.18 -26.20
N GLY A 218 5.79 15.10 -25.28
CA GLY A 218 5.42 16.48 -25.61
C GLY A 218 3.93 16.71 -25.92
N THR A 219 3.07 15.66 -25.87
CA THR A 219 1.63 15.83 -26.10
C THR A 219 0.86 16.29 -24.87
N GLY A 220 1.48 16.27 -23.70
CA GLY A 220 0.83 16.66 -22.45
C GLY A 220 -0.39 15.79 -22.17
N SER A 221 -1.55 16.43 -21.95
CA SER A 221 -2.84 15.75 -21.75
C SER A 221 -3.72 15.68 -23.01
N ALA A 222 -3.22 16.07 -24.20
CA ALA A 222 -4.03 16.17 -25.41
C ALA A 222 -4.64 14.83 -25.84
N ASP A 223 -3.95 13.72 -25.60
CA ASP A 223 -4.37 12.38 -25.99
C ASP A 223 -5.27 11.69 -24.94
N ALA A 224 -5.53 12.34 -23.80
CA ALA A 224 -6.30 11.74 -22.70
C ALA A 224 -7.74 11.39 -23.11
N GLY A 225 -8.40 12.30 -23.85
CA GLY A 225 -9.78 12.11 -24.27
C GLY A 225 -9.96 11.20 -25.48
N THR A 226 -8.97 11.11 -26.36
CA THR A 226 -9.08 10.42 -27.66
C THR A 226 -8.44 9.04 -27.64
N LEU A 227 -7.28 8.92 -27.01
CA LEU A 227 -6.49 7.68 -26.99
C LEU A 227 -6.44 7.02 -25.63
N HIS A 228 -6.92 7.66 -24.55
CA HIS A 228 -6.73 7.24 -23.14
C HIS A 228 -5.26 7.04 -22.83
N ARG A 229 -4.46 8.06 -23.16
CA ARG A 229 -3.01 8.13 -22.95
C ARG A 229 -2.63 9.49 -22.41
N ILE A 230 -1.54 9.55 -21.67
CA ILE A 230 -1.01 10.79 -21.14
C ILE A 230 0.52 10.83 -21.22
N ASP A 231 1.08 12.03 -21.45
CA ASP A 231 2.53 12.22 -21.50
C ASP A 231 3.13 11.98 -20.10
N GLU A 232 4.14 11.15 -20.06
CA GLU A 232 4.85 10.77 -18.84
C GLU A 232 5.48 11.96 -18.11
N GLN A 233 6.10 12.90 -18.85
CA GLN A 233 6.71 14.08 -18.25
C GLN A 233 5.66 15.06 -17.76
N TYR A 234 4.56 15.19 -18.46
CA TYR A 234 3.42 15.97 -18.02
C TYR A 234 2.89 15.45 -16.68
N ALA A 235 2.64 14.15 -16.59
CA ALA A 235 2.16 13.52 -15.36
C ALA A 235 3.15 13.76 -14.19
N ARG A 236 4.44 13.58 -14.43
CA ARG A 236 5.46 13.83 -13.42
C ARG A 236 5.42 15.26 -12.89
N HIS A 237 5.46 16.26 -13.77
CA HIS A 237 5.45 17.67 -13.39
C HIS A 237 4.17 18.05 -12.66
N ASP A 238 3.04 17.47 -13.04
CA ASP A 238 1.76 17.75 -12.42
C ASP A 238 1.73 17.27 -10.96
N PHE A 239 2.19 16.05 -10.67
CA PHE A 239 2.33 15.59 -9.30
C PHE A 239 3.36 16.39 -8.50
N GLU A 240 4.49 16.79 -9.12
CA GLU A 240 5.50 17.64 -8.48
C GLU A 240 4.92 19.01 -8.11
N LYS A 241 4.11 19.62 -8.96
CA LYS A 241 3.39 20.89 -8.71
C LYS A 241 2.48 20.78 -7.48
N HIS A 242 1.86 19.59 -7.26
CA HIS A 242 0.98 19.34 -6.12
C HIS A 242 1.72 18.85 -4.86
N GLY A 243 3.05 19.02 -4.83
CA GLY A 243 3.87 18.78 -3.64
C GLY A 243 4.22 17.31 -3.40
N PHE A 244 4.21 16.52 -4.44
CA PHE A 244 4.84 15.21 -4.47
C PHE A 244 6.27 15.32 -4.99
N ILE A 245 7.15 14.48 -4.48
CA ILE A 245 8.56 14.41 -4.87
C ILE A 245 8.75 13.11 -5.62
N PHE A 246 9.20 13.19 -6.85
CA PHE A 246 9.54 12.01 -7.64
C PHE A 246 10.64 11.20 -6.95
N VAL A 247 10.44 9.88 -6.83
CA VAL A 247 11.40 8.98 -6.17
C VAL A 247 12.07 8.07 -7.19
N ARG A 248 11.28 7.42 -8.04
CA ARG A 248 11.77 6.46 -9.03
C ARG A 248 10.72 6.14 -10.08
N GLN A 249 11.16 5.55 -11.16
CA GLN A 249 10.32 4.90 -12.17
C GLN A 249 10.79 3.47 -12.41
N SER A 250 9.97 2.70 -13.14
CA SER A 250 10.30 1.33 -13.54
C SER A 250 9.85 1.06 -14.96
N ASP A 251 10.61 0.22 -15.63
CA ASP A 251 10.34 -0.21 -17.00
C ASP A 251 9.55 -1.53 -17.07
N VAL A 252 9.05 -2.02 -15.94
CA VAL A 252 8.37 -3.32 -15.83
C VAL A 252 7.16 -3.46 -16.76
N LEU A 253 6.52 -2.33 -17.11
CA LEU A 253 5.36 -2.30 -18.01
C LEU A 253 5.65 -1.64 -19.35
N ARG A 254 6.92 -1.41 -19.70
CA ARG A 254 7.28 -0.84 -20.99
C ARG A 254 7.00 -1.81 -22.13
N ARG A 255 6.50 -1.25 -23.23
CA ARG A 255 6.24 -1.95 -24.49
C ARG A 255 6.78 -1.10 -25.63
N PRO A 256 8.07 -1.25 -25.99
CA PRO A 256 8.73 -0.41 -27.01
C PRO A 256 8.05 -0.44 -28.38
N ASP A 257 7.36 -1.53 -28.69
CA ASP A 257 6.66 -1.73 -29.97
C ASP A 257 5.31 -1.00 -30.05
N ASP A 258 4.83 -0.39 -28.93
CA ASP A 258 3.60 0.39 -28.94
C ASP A 258 3.82 1.75 -29.65
N PRO A 259 3.17 2.03 -30.78
CA PRO A 259 3.34 3.28 -31.51
C PRO A 259 2.74 4.50 -30.81
N ARG A 260 1.96 4.29 -29.74
CA ARG A 260 1.31 5.30 -28.89
C ARG A 260 0.36 6.24 -29.64
N ASP A 261 -0.27 5.76 -30.70
CA ASP A 261 -1.22 6.51 -31.52
C ASP A 261 -2.57 5.79 -31.69
N MET A 262 -2.75 4.70 -31.00
CA MET A 262 -3.99 3.93 -30.96
C MET A 262 -4.63 3.97 -29.57
N ILE A 263 -5.97 3.88 -29.55
CA ILE A 263 -6.75 3.83 -28.32
C ILE A 263 -6.41 2.58 -27.48
N THR A 264 -6.38 2.71 -26.16
CA THR A 264 -5.81 1.70 -25.26
C THR A 264 -6.76 0.56 -24.88
N TYR A 265 -8.07 0.81 -24.85
CA TYR A 265 -9.06 -0.09 -24.26
C TYR A 265 -9.88 -0.90 -25.26
N LYS A 266 -9.63 -0.76 -26.54
CA LYS A 266 -10.30 -1.53 -27.62
C LYS A 266 -9.36 -1.87 -28.76
N GLY A 267 -9.76 -2.85 -29.55
CA GLY A 267 -8.99 -3.29 -30.71
C GLY A 267 -7.72 -4.07 -30.30
N GLU A 268 -6.71 -4.01 -31.15
CA GLU A 268 -5.50 -4.81 -31.03
C GLU A 268 -4.54 -4.36 -29.91
N MET A 269 -4.73 -3.14 -29.39
CA MET A 269 -3.87 -2.58 -28.34
C MET A 269 -4.25 -2.98 -26.93
N VAL A 270 -5.38 -3.66 -26.73
CA VAL A 270 -5.79 -4.15 -25.41
C VAL A 270 -4.72 -5.04 -24.81
N GLY A 271 -4.19 -4.66 -23.64
CA GLY A 271 -3.14 -5.38 -22.95
C GLY A 271 -1.74 -5.27 -23.53
N LYS A 272 -1.54 -4.51 -24.62
CA LYS A 272 -0.24 -4.38 -25.32
C LYS A 272 0.36 -2.98 -25.27
N THR A 273 -0.32 -2.04 -24.63
CA THR A 273 0.13 -0.65 -24.55
C THR A 273 1.38 -0.48 -23.71
N ASP A 274 2.24 0.47 -24.13
CA ASP A 274 3.32 0.96 -23.26
C ASP A 274 2.74 1.72 -22.09
N ARG A 275 3.30 1.46 -20.91
CA ARG A 275 2.87 2.09 -19.66
C ARG A 275 4.08 2.52 -18.84
N PHE A 276 4.02 3.73 -18.32
CA PHE A 276 4.99 4.18 -17.34
C PHE A 276 4.56 3.82 -15.92
N VAL A 277 5.52 3.61 -15.06
CA VAL A 277 5.32 3.35 -13.64
C VAL A 277 6.19 4.32 -12.85
N MET A 278 5.57 5.16 -12.04
CA MET A 278 6.27 6.14 -11.21
C MET A 278 5.89 6.01 -9.75
N VAL A 279 6.85 6.25 -8.89
CA VAL A 279 6.64 6.35 -7.44
C VAL A 279 7.04 7.73 -6.99
N PHE A 280 6.14 8.33 -6.22
CA PHE A 280 6.35 9.62 -5.58
C PHE A 280 6.23 9.48 -4.07
N ARG A 281 6.76 10.48 -3.37
CA ARG A 281 6.59 10.67 -1.94
C ARG A 281 5.96 12.01 -1.68
N ARG A 282 4.95 12.05 -0.82
CA ARG A 282 4.37 13.33 -0.38
C ARG A 282 5.42 14.13 0.37
N GLY A 283 5.69 15.36 -0.07
CA GLY A 283 6.61 16.27 0.59
C GLY A 283 6.14 16.61 2.01
N SER A 284 7.08 16.93 2.90
CA SER A 284 6.75 17.51 4.21
C SER A 284 6.28 18.95 4.03
N ALA A 285 5.33 19.40 4.84
CA ALA A 285 4.78 20.77 4.79
C ALA A 285 5.81 21.89 5.12
N HIS A 286 7.08 21.56 5.29
CA HIS A 286 8.17 22.48 5.62
C HIS A 286 9.15 22.65 4.45
N GLY A 287 8.63 23.04 3.29
CA GLY A 287 9.39 23.45 2.13
C GLY A 287 8.87 24.79 1.60
N GLY A 288 8.77 25.78 2.47
CA GLY A 288 8.63 27.16 2.04
C GLY A 288 9.85 27.51 1.19
N SER A 289 9.61 27.85 -0.06
CA SER A 289 10.51 28.43 -1.03
C SER A 289 11.57 29.32 -0.34
N ALA A 290 12.81 28.88 -0.27
CA ALA A 290 13.92 29.78 -0.12
C ALA A 290 14.06 30.53 -1.45
N SER A 291 13.41 31.70 -1.55
CA SER A 291 13.71 32.69 -2.58
C SER A 291 15.22 32.96 -2.57
N PRO A 292 15.91 32.91 -3.70
CA PRO A 292 17.30 33.30 -3.75
C PRO A 292 17.43 34.76 -3.32
N LYS A 293 18.16 35.01 -2.23
CA LYS A 293 18.54 36.36 -1.82
C LYS A 293 19.30 36.99 -2.99
N LYS A 294 18.70 38.01 -3.62
CA LYS A 294 19.42 38.93 -4.50
C LYS A 294 20.55 39.53 -3.69
N SER A 295 21.79 39.19 -4.02
CA SER A 295 22.98 39.88 -3.54
C SER A 295 22.94 41.30 -4.13
N ALA A 296 22.71 42.27 -3.30
CA ALA A 296 22.97 43.67 -3.67
C ALA A 296 24.47 43.87 -3.70
N SER A 297 25.01 44.04 -4.91
CA SER A 297 26.35 44.63 -5.11
C SER A 297 26.28 46.11 -4.90
N ARG A 298 27.11 46.57 -4.00
CA ARG A 298 27.57 47.97 -3.98
C ARG A 298 28.77 48.13 -4.91
#